data_1d64e4677faa9f4168275da0b415b6f7
#
_entry.id   1d64e4677faa9f4168275da0b415b6f7
#
_cell.length_a   1.000
_cell.length_b   1.000
_cell.length_c   1.000
_cell.angle_alpha   90.00
_cell.angle_beta   90.00
_cell.angle_gamma   90.00
#
_symmetry.space_group_name_H-M   'P 1'
#
loop_
_entity.id
_entity.type
_entity.pdbx_description
1 polymer ?
#
loop_
_entity_poly.entity_id
_entity_poly.type
_entity_poly.pdbx_seq_one_letter_code
_entity_poly.pdbx_strand_id
1 'polypeptide(L)'
;MSRGRVGKAGGLKGQWPHYVVAGCMPWNRRVFHEVIEKLPGRWDFIESPEELNVKTIQSMHPRYIFFLHWSWKVPDKLVSAHECVCFHMTDVPYGRGGSPLQNLIVRGVRHSKLTALRMTSDIDSGPVYLKRNLCLEGCAEEIYIRATYLAAAMIEQIIRDQPKPTAQKGKGVIFRRRTGRESKIVRPKSLGMLYDFIRMLDAEGYPRAFIDHSGFHFEFSRAALHEGEIRADVTITCLEKTKS
;
A
#
# COMPACT_ATOMS: atom_id res chain seq x y z
N MET A 1 10.10 -40.67 -47.44
CA MET A 1 9.01 -39.88 -46.85
C MET A 1 8.71 -40.41 -45.47
N SER A 2 9.31 -39.83 -44.45
CA SER A 2 9.11 -40.21 -43.03
C SER A 2 8.39 -39.09 -42.33
N ARG A 3 7.16 -39.32 -41.90
CA ARG A 3 6.35 -38.36 -41.13
C ARG A 3 6.80 -38.44 -39.66
N GLY A 4 7.47 -37.38 -39.19
CA GLY A 4 7.80 -37.20 -37.80
C GLY A 4 6.55 -37.12 -36.93
N ARG A 5 6.40 -37.97 -35.96
CA ARG A 5 5.38 -37.90 -34.89
C ARG A 5 5.72 -36.74 -33.99
N VAL A 6 4.86 -35.71 -33.97
CA VAL A 6 4.85 -34.68 -32.92
C VAL A 6 4.41 -35.33 -31.62
N GLY A 7 5.33 -35.47 -30.69
CA GLY A 7 5.04 -35.97 -29.36
C GLY A 7 4.06 -35.03 -28.63
N LYS A 8 2.89 -35.54 -28.25
CA LYS A 8 2.00 -34.89 -27.30
C LYS A 8 2.72 -34.83 -25.95
N ALA A 9 3.14 -33.65 -25.54
CA ALA A 9 3.54 -33.38 -24.16
C ALA A 9 2.33 -33.66 -23.26
N GLY A 10 2.38 -34.75 -22.52
CA GLY A 10 1.42 -35.10 -21.48
C GLY A 10 1.51 -34.08 -20.35
N GLY A 11 0.65 -33.06 -20.38
CA GLY A 11 0.50 -32.13 -19.27
C GLY A 11 -0.03 -32.89 -18.06
N LEU A 12 0.78 -33.06 -17.02
CA LEU A 12 0.33 -33.33 -15.68
C LEU A 12 -0.81 -32.35 -15.37
N LYS A 13 -1.97 -32.85 -14.95
CA LYS A 13 -3.07 -32.05 -14.40
C LYS A 13 -2.60 -31.47 -13.04
N GLY A 14 -1.66 -30.52 -13.09
CA GLY A 14 -1.23 -29.72 -11.95
C GLY A 14 -2.37 -28.75 -11.61
N GLN A 15 -2.89 -28.87 -10.43
CA GLN A 15 -3.82 -27.90 -9.87
C GLN A 15 -3.11 -26.52 -9.87
N TRP A 16 -3.74 -25.51 -10.48
CA TRP A 16 -3.22 -24.13 -10.51
C TRP A 16 -2.86 -23.66 -9.09
N PRO A 17 -1.70 -23.01 -8.91
CA PRO A 17 -1.36 -22.44 -7.61
C PRO A 17 -2.46 -21.49 -7.14
N HIS A 18 -2.76 -21.52 -5.85
CA HIS A 18 -3.73 -20.65 -5.22
C HIS A 18 -3.02 -19.45 -4.59
N TYR A 19 -3.55 -18.29 -4.80
CA TYR A 19 -3.06 -17.02 -4.28
C TYR A 19 -4.19 -16.24 -3.62
N VAL A 20 -3.85 -15.50 -2.57
CA VAL A 20 -4.79 -14.60 -1.87
C VAL A 20 -4.23 -13.20 -1.92
N VAL A 21 -5.09 -12.23 -2.20
CA VAL A 21 -4.78 -10.80 -2.09
C VAL A 21 -5.64 -10.20 -0.99
N ALA A 22 -5.02 -9.53 -0.03
CA ALA A 22 -5.70 -8.78 1.01
C ALA A 22 -5.50 -7.28 0.78
N GLY A 23 -6.58 -6.52 0.68
CA GLY A 23 -6.54 -5.08 0.42
C GLY A 23 -7.83 -4.39 0.83
N CYS A 24 -7.74 -3.26 1.54
CA CYS A 24 -8.89 -2.64 2.20
C CYS A 24 -9.37 -1.34 1.52
N MET A 25 -8.75 -0.93 0.42
CA MET A 25 -9.09 0.33 -0.25
C MET A 25 -9.77 0.07 -1.61
N PRO A 26 -10.67 0.96 -2.07
CA PRO A 26 -11.40 0.76 -3.33
C PRO A 26 -10.49 0.51 -4.53
N TRP A 27 -9.34 1.20 -4.59
CA TRP A 27 -8.36 0.99 -5.66
C TRP A 27 -7.68 -0.38 -5.60
N ASN A 28 -7.56 -1.01 -4.42
CA ASN A 28 -7.02 -2.37 -4.32
C ASN A 28 -7.97 -3.38 -4.97
N ARG A 29 -9.28 -3.30 -4.69
CA ARG A 29 -10.31 -4.14 -5.33
C ARG A 29 -10.32 -3.92 -6.84
N ARG A 30 -10.31 -2.65 -7.29
CA ARG A 30 -10.28 -2.33 -8.72
C ARG A 30 -9.08 -2.96 -9.44
N VAL A 31 -7.87 -2.76 -8.92
CA VAL A 31 -6.65 -3.31 -9.53
C VAL A 31 -6.63 -4.85 -9.47
N PHE A 32 -7.18 -5.44 -8.40
CA PHE A 32 -7.37 -6.89 -8.34
C PHE A 32 -8.18 -7.40 -9.54
N HIS A 33 -9.37 -6.86 -9.79
CA HIS A 33 -10.23 -7.29 -10.90
C HIS A 33 -9.71 -6.89 -12.29
N GLU A 34 -9.06 -5.74 -12.40
CA GLU A 34 -8.53 -5.28 -13.69
C GLU A 34 -7.28 -6.04 -14.13
N VAL A 35 -6.43 -6.44 -13.18
CA VAL A 35 -5.08 -6.94 -13.46
C VAL A 35 -4.78 -8.28 -12.78
N ILE A 36 -4.90 -8.36 -11.44
CA ILE A 36 -4.29 -9.46 -10.67
C ILE A 36 -5.01 -10.78 -10.89
N GLU A 37 -6.35 -10.81 -10.85
CA GLU A 37 -7.13 -12.05 -11.03
C GLU A 37 -6.98 -12.68 -12.42
N LYS A 38 -6.46 -11.91 -13.41
CA LYS A 38 -6.19 -12.39 -14.78
C LYS A 38 -4.82 -13.06 -14.92
N LEU A 39 -3.98 -12.97 -13.90
CA LEU A 39 -2.68 -13.65 -13.88
C LEU A 39 -2.87 -15.17 -13.72
N PRO A 40 -1.91 -15.98 -14.21
CA PRO A 40 -1.99 -17.43 -14.07
C PRO A 40 -2.11 -17.86 -12.60
N GLY A 41 -3.16 -18.65 -12.27
CA GLY A 41 -3.41 -19.11 -10.92
C GLY A 41 -4.88 -19.09 -10.54
N ARG A 42 -5.16 -19.46 -9.30
CA ARG A 42 -6.45 -19.29 -8.64
C ARG A 42 -6.35 -18.13 -7.65
N TRP A 43 -7.25 -17.19 -7.69
CA TRP A 43 -7.15 -15.95 -6.93
C TRP A 43 -8.39 -15.72 -6.08
N ASP A 44 -8.19 -15.34 -4.81
CA ASP A 44 -9.23 -14.83 -3.92
C ASP A 44 -8.82 -13.45 -3.39
N PHE A 45 -9.82 -12.59 -3.17
CA PHE A 45 -9.64 -11.25 -2.62
C PHE A 45 -10.29 -11.14 -1.25
N ILE A 46 -9.59 -10.53 -0.29
CA ILE A 46 -10.01 -10.32 1.09
C ILE A 46 -9.96 -8.83 1.39
N GLU A 47 -11.06 -8.28 1.91
CA GLU A 47 -11.18 -6.85 2.16
C GLU A 47 -11.11 -6.46 3.63
N SER A 48 -11.45 -7.38 4.52
CA SER A 48 -11.58 -7.09 5.93
C SER A 48 -10.79 -8.06 6.82
N PRO A 49 -10.43 -7.65 8.05
CA PRO A 49 -9.77 -8.54 9.01
C PRO A 49 -10.61 -9.77 9.37
N GLU A 50 -11.94 -9.65 9.35
CA GLU A 50 -12.88 -10.71 9.67
C GLU A 50 -12.83 -11.84 8.63
N GLU A 51 -12.62 -11.46 7.35
CA GLU A 51 -12.44 -12.42 6.25
C GLU A 51 -11.08 -13.10 6.30
N LEU A 52 -10.06 -12.42 6.86
CA LEU A 52 -8.71 -12.97 7.03
C LEU A 52 -8.65 -14.02 8.14
N ASN A 53 -9.52 -15.02 8.05
CA ASN A 53 -9.65 -16.08 9.05
C ASN A 53 -8.59 -17.16 8.86
N VAL A 54 -7.87 -17.51 9.94
CA VAL A 54 -6.78 -18.50 9.92
C VAL A 54 -7.24 -19.86 9.37
N LYS A 55 -8.42 -20.35 9.78
CA LYS A 55 -8.95 -21.64 9.33
C LYS A 55 -9.27 -21.62 7.83
N THR A 56 -9.92 -20.55 7.37
CA THR A 56 -10.27 -20.36 5.96
C THR A 56 -9.02 -20.30 5.08
N ILE A 57 -8.04 -19.49 5.47
CA ILE A 57 -6.77 -19.39 4.74
C ILE A 57 -6.02 -20.73 4.72
N GLN A 58 -5.99 -21.44 5.84
CA GLN A 58 -5.36 -22.76 5.90
C GLN A 58 -6.02 -23.76 4.96
N SER A 59 -7.35 -23.76 4.83
CA SER A 59 -8.07 -24.66 3.90
C SER A 59 -7.83 -24.32 2.42
N MET A 60 -7.50 -23.07 2.10
CA MET A 60 -7.16 -22.64 0.74
C MET A 60 -5.75 -23.09 0.30
N HIS A 61 -4.85 -23.36 1.25
CA HIS A 61 -3.43 -23.71 1.00
C HIS A 61 -2.76 -22.73 0.01
N PRO A 62 -2.80 -21.40 0.25
CA PRO A 62 -2.27 -20.45 -0.71
C PRO A 62 -0.74 -20.56 -0.81
N ARG A 63 -0.21 -20.46 -2.03
CA ARG A 63 1.23 -20.38 -2.29
C ARG A 63 1.81 -19.06 -1.79
N TYR A 64 1.05 -17.94 -1.97
CA TYR A 64 1.34 -16.61 -1.46
C TYR A 64 0.07 -15.94 -0.96
N ILE A 65 0.23 -15.08 0.06
CA ILE A 65 -0.76 -14.10 0.49
C ILE A 65 -0.13 -12.73 0.30
N PHE A 66 -0.70 -11.90 -0.60
CA PHE A 66 -0.22 -10.56 -0.92
C PHE A 66 -1.04 -9.50 -0.21
N PHE A 67 -0.41 -8.59 0.53
CA PHE A 67 -1.07 -7.54 1.28
C PHE A 67 -0.88 -6.19 0.59
N LEU A 68 -1.96 -5.63 0.05
CA LEU A 68 -2.01 -4.33 -0.60
C LEU A 68 -2.64 -3.31 0.34
N HIS A 69 -1.87 -2.35 0.84
CA HIS A 69 -2.38 -1.28 1.70
C HIS A 69 -3.19 -1.80 2.90
N TRP A 70 -2.72 -2.88 3.51
CA TRP A 70 -3.39 -3.49 4.65
C TRP A 70 -3.10 -2.71 5.94
N SER A 71 -4.15 -2.29 6.66
CA SER A 71 -4.02 -1.38 7.79
C SER A 71 -4.08 -2.06 9.17
N TRP A 72 -4.40 -3.34 9.21
CA TRP A 72 -4.53 -4.11 10.45
C TRP A 72 -3.36 -5.06 10.68
N LYS A 73 -3.19 -5.45 11.95
CA LYS A 73 -2.20 -6.48 12.28
C LYS A 73 -2.65 -7.83 11.66
N VAL A 74 -1.77 -8.46 10.90
CA VAL A 74 -1.98 -9.82 10.41
C VAL A 74 -1.68 -10.80 11.55
N PRO A 75 -2.53 -11.82 11.80
CA PRO A 75 -2.28 -12.79 12.85
C PRO A 75 -0.92 -13.50 12.68
N ASP A 76 -0.16 -13.57 13.76
CA ASP A 76 1.19 -14.17 13.75
C ASP A 76 1.18 -15.63 13.26
N LYS A 77 0.07 -16.36 13.53
CA LYS A 77 -0.15 -17.73 13.02
C LYS A 77 -0.23 -17.79 11.48
N LEU A 78 -0.76 -16.76 10.83
CA LEU A 78 -0.79 -16.71 9.36
C LEU A 78 0.60 -16.38 8.81
N VAL A 79 1.28 -15.39 9.41
CA VAL A 79 2.63 -14.97 8.98
C VAL A 79 3.65 -16.11 9.13
N SER A 80 3.52 -16.96 10.16
CA SER A 80 4.43 -18.08 10.37
C SER A 80 4.12 -19.30 9.51
N ALA A 81 2.85 -19.51 9.16
CA ALA A 81 2.40 -20.70 8.42
C ALA A 81 2.38 -20.51 6.90
N HIS A 82 2.34 -19.28 6.42
CA HIS A 82 2.18 -18.96 5.00
C HIS A 82 3.23 -17.96 4.51
N GLU A 83 3.47 -17.98 3.22
CA GLU A 83 4.35 -17.00 2.54
C GLU A 83 3.57 -15.69 2.36
N CYS A 84 3.65 -14.81 3.36
CA CYS A 84 2.99 -13.51 3.38
C CYS A 84 3.92 -12.43 2.82
N VAL A 85 3.45 -11.68 1.82
CA VAL A 85 4.21 -10.61 1.14
C VAL A 85 3.46 -9.30 1.29
N CYS A 86 4.07 -8.27 1.85
CA CYS A 86 3.51 -6.92 1.88
C CYS A 86 4.29 -5.96 0.97
N PHE A 87 3.58 -4.90 0.54
CA PHE A 87 4.14 -3.85 -0.32
C PHE A 87 4.26 -2.56 0.49
N HIS A 88 5.50 -2.22 0.85
CA HIS A 88 5.83 -1.06 1.67
C HIS A 88 6.42 0.07 0.83
N MET A 89 5.95 1.32 1.04
CA MET A 89 6.23 2.46 0.16
C MET A 89 7.54 3.19 0.51
N THR A 90 8.54 2.46 1.03
CA THR A 90 9.86 3.01 1.33
C THR A 90 10.97 2.12 0.81
N ASP A 91 12.17 2.67 0.74
CA ASP A 91 13.40 1.92 0.46
C ASP A 91 13.95 1.32 1.77
N VAL A 92 13.26 0.27 2.29
CA VAL A 92 13.68 -0.37 3.54
C VAL A 92 15.17 -0.82 3.45
N PRO A 93 15.91 -0.68 4.55
CA PRO A 93 15.50 -0.51 5.95
C PRO A 93 15.14 0.93 6.36
N TYR A 94 15.21 1.92 5.45
CA TYR A 94 14.76 3.27 5.73
C TYR A 94 13.23 3.35 5.68
N GLY A 95 12.62 3.90 6.73
CA GLY A 95 11.18 4.17 6.79
C GLY A 95 10.31 2.94 7.04
N ARG A 96 10.77 1.95 7.80
CA ARG A 96 9.91 0.90 8.37
C ARG A 96 8.84 1.52 9.26
N GLY A 97 7.68 0.88 9.39
CA GLY A 97 6.64 1.29 10.31
C GLY A 97 5.52 2.11 9.69
N GLY A 98 4.90 3.00 10.47
CA GLY A 98 3.62 3.61 10.13
C GLY A 98 3.67 4.82 9.21
N SER A 99 2.58 5.03 8.47
CA SER A 99 2.35 6.20 7.60
C SER A 99 3.53 6.53 6.68
N PRO A 100 4.05 5.55 5.90
CA PRO A 100 5.28 5.72 5.12
C PRO A 100 5.17 6.87 4.12
N LEU A 101 4.06 6.99 3.38
CA LEU A 101 3.85 8.03 2.39
C LEU A 101 3.90 9.43 3.02
N GLN A 102 3.12 9.67 4.08
CA GLN A 102 3.05 10.97 4.74
C GLN A 102 4.41 11.34 5.33
N ASN A 103 5.10 10.37 5.95
CA ASN A 103 6.43 10.58 6.52
C ASN A 103 7.49 10.93 5.46
N LEU A 104 7.37 10.41 4.23
CA LEU A 104 8.25 10.76 3.12
C LEU A 104 7.95 12.17 2.59
N ILE A 105 6.67 12.47 2.34
CA ILE A 105 6.26 13.75 1.74
C ILE A 105 6.61 14.93 2.64
N VAL A 106 6.35 14.87 3.97
CA VAL A 106 6.72 15.95 4.89
C VAL A 106 8.24 16.18 4.98
N ARG A 107 9.05 15.22 4.53
CA ARG A 107 10.51 15.36 4.43
C ARG A 107 10.97 15.84 3.06
N GLY A 108 10.04 16.22 2.17
CA GLY A 108 10.33 16.70 0.84
C GLY A 108 10.79 15.61 -0.16
N VAL A 109 10.57 14.33 0.17
CA VAL A 109 10.95 13.22 -0.71
C VAL A 109 9.99 13.16 -1.89
N ARG A 110 10.52 13.20 -3.12
CA ARG A 110 9.75 13.15 -4.37
C ARG A 110 9.76 11.77 -5.03
N HIS A 111 10.76 10.95 -4.71
CA HIS A 111 10.91 9.60 -5.25
C HIS A 111 11.28 8.64 -4.13
N SER A 112 10.67 7.48 -4.13
CA SER A 112 10.93 6.40 -3.19
C SER A 112 11.00 5.05 -3.92
N LYS A 113 10.96 3.97 -3.14
CA LYS A 113 10.74 2.62 -3.65
C LYS A 113 9.40 2.08 -3.14
N LEU A 114 8.75 1.29 -3.96
CA LEU A 114 7.82 0.29 -3.47
C LEU A 114 8.61 -1.00 -3.25
N THR A 115 8.61 -1.50 -2.04
CA THR A 115 9.33 -2.72 -1.64
C THR A 115 8.36 -3.84 -1.37
N ALA A 116 8.47 -4.95 -2.11
CA ALA A 116 7.82 -6.22 -1.77
C ALA A 116 8.70 -6.97 -0.80
N LEU A 117 8.23 -7.22 0.41
CA LEU A 117 8.98 -7.92 1.43
C LEU A 117 8.17 -9.05 2.07
N ARG A 118 8.84 -10.12 2.48
CA ARG A 118 8.25 -11.18 3.28
C ARG A 118 7.89 -10.63 4.64
N MET A 119 6.68 -10.88 5.10
CA MET A 119 6.28 -10.49 6.45
C MET A 119 6.94 -11.38 7.49
N THR A 120 7.28 -10.78 8.62
CA THR A 120 7.81 -11.43 9.82
C THR A 120 7.08 -10.87 11.04
N SER A 121 7.40 -11.37 12.26
CA SER A 121 6.87 -10.80 13.51
C SER A 121 7.22 -9.33 13.70
N ASP A 122 8.38 -8.92 13.20
CA ASP A 122 8.84 -7.54 13.30
C ASP A 122 8.36 -6.73 12.08
N ILE A 123 7.78 -5.57 12.34
CA ILE A 123 7.17 -4.71 11.30
C ILE A 123 8.21 -4.31 10.26
N ASP A 124 7.91 -4.58 8.99
CA ASP A 124 8.66 -4.21 7.79
C ASP A 124 10.16 -4.57 7.82
N SER A 125 10.55 -5.55 8.65
CA SER A 125 11.95 -5.99 8.82
C SER A 125 12.33 -7.23 8.01
N GLY A 126 11.36 -7.90 7.44
CA GLY A 126 11.57 -9.15 6.71
C GLY A 126 12.42 -9.00 5.43
N PRO A 127 12.86 -10.11 4.86
CA PRO A 127 13.67 -10.10 3.65
C PRO A 127 12.89 -9.60 2.42
N VAL A 128 13.59 -8.98 1.50
CA VAL A 128 13.06 -8.28 0.32
C VAL A 128 13.05 -9.18 -0.90
N TYR A 129 11.91 -9.29 -1.58
CA TYR A 129 11.77 -9.92 -2.89
C TYR A 129 12.19 -9.01 -4.01
N LEU A 130 11.60 -7.81 -4.07
CA LEU A 130 11.76 -6.86 -5.16
C LEU A 130 11.67 -5.43 -4.63
N LYS A 131 12.31 -4.50 -5.34
CA LYS A 131 12.11 -3.05 -5.18
C LYS A 131 11.88 -2.42 -6.55
N ARG A 132 10.94 -1.47 -6.64
CA ARG A 132 10.63 -0.68 -7.83
C ARG A 132 10.59 0.79 -7.48
N ASN A 133 11.00 1.66 -8.41
CA ASN A 133 10.90 3.10 -8.23
C ASN A 133 9.43 3.52 -8.11
N LEU A 134 9.13 4.38 -7.15
CA LEU A 134 7.83 4.96 -6.91
C LEU A 134 7.94 6.49 -6.91
N CYS A 135 7.28 7.15 -7.85
CA CYS A 135 7.13 8.59 -7.88
C CYS A 135 6.07 9.03 -6.86
N LEU A 136 6.39 10.03 -6.04
CA LEU A 136 5.52 10.59 -5.00
C LEU A 136 4.91 11.96 -5.41
N GLU A 137 4.85 12.24 -6.70
CA GLU A 137 4.13 13.40 -7.23
C GLU A 137 2.63 13.13 -7.30
N GLY A 138 1.83 14.20 -7.11
CA GLY A 138 0.37 14.14 -7.03
C GLY A 138 -0.14 14.03 -5.59
N CYS A 139 -1.44 13.83 -5.42
CA CYS A 139 -2.07 13.62 -4.12
C CYS A 139 -1.87 12.19 -3.60
N ALA A 140 -2.17 11.97 -2.32
CA ALA A 140 -1.99 10.66 -1.69
C ALA A 140 -2.74 9.55 -2.42
N GLU A 141 -3.98 9.79 -2.85
CA GLU A 141 -4.78 8.80 -3.57
C GLU A 141 -4.16 8.40 -4.89
N GLU A 142 -3.70 9.37 -5.70
CA GLU A 142 -3.01 9.09 -6.97
C GLU A 142 -1.74 8.26 -6.77
N ILE A 143 -1.00 8.54 -5.69
CA ILE A 143 0.21 7.80 -5.34
C ILE A 143 -0.14 6.36 -4.89
N TYR A 144 -1.19 6.18 -4.09
CA TYR A 144 -1.65 4.86 -3.67
C TYR A 144 -2.16 4.02 -4.84
N ILE A 145 -2.93 4.61 -5.77
CA ILE A 145 -3.37 3.95 -7.00
C ILE A 145 -2.16 3.50 -7.81
N ARG A 146 -1.19 4.40 -8.04
CA ARG A 146 0.07 4.10 -8.76
C ARG A 146 0.85 2.98 -8.08
N ALA A 147 0.97 3.02 -6.75
CA ALA A 147 1.65 1.99 -5.97
C ALA A 147 0.94 0.63 -6.10
N THR A 148 -0.39 0.60 -6.17
CA THR A 148 -1.15 -0.64 -6.30
C THR A 148 -0.96 -1.28 -7.68
N TYR A 149 -0.97 -0.51 -8.78
CA TYR A 149 -0.63 -1.04 -10.11
C TYR A 149 0.82 -1.53 -10.18
N LEU A 150 1.75 -0.80 -9.54
CA LEU A 150 3.14 -1.23 -9.45
C LEU A 150 3.28 -2.53 -8.65
N ALA A 151 2.51 -2.68 -7.55
CA ALA A 151 2.45 -3.92 -6.79
C ALA A 151 1.90 -5.09 -7.63
N ALA A 152 0.86 -4.86 -8.46
CA ALA A 152 0.34 -5.88 -9.36
C ALA A 152 1.42 -6.40 -10.34
N ALA A 153 2.21 -5.51 -10.92
CA ALA A 153 3.34 -5.90 -11.76
C ALA A 153 4.45 -6.65 -10.98
N MET A 154 4.66 -6.28 -9.71
CA MET A 154 5.60 -7.00 -8.84
C MET A 154 5.06 -8.38 -8.43
N ILE A 155 3.75 -8.52 -8.20
CA ILE A 155 3.08 -9.82 -7.97
C ILE A 155 3.29 -10.74 -9.17
N GLU A 156 3.01 -10.26 -10.40
CA GLU A 156 3.25 -11.02 -11.62
C GLU A 156 4.69 -11.52 -11.69
N GLN A 157 5.66 -10.66 -11.41
CA GLN A 157 7.07 -11.03 -11.41
C GLN A 157 7.39 -12.07 -10.32
N ILE A 158 6.85 -11.91 -9.09
CA ILE A 158 7.09 -12.83 -7.98
C ILE A 158 6.55 -14.23 -8.29
N ILE A 159 5.32 -14.34 -8.83
CA ILE A 159 4.73 -15.64 -9.14
C ILE A 159 5.42 -16.33 -10.32
N ARG A 160 5.89 -15.56 -11.31
CA ARG A 160 6.62 -16.09 -12.49
C ARG A 160 8.03 -16.52 -12.15
N ASP A 161 8.82 -15.63 -11.52
CA ASP A 161 10.26 -15.81 -11.34
C ASP A 161 10.61 -16.49 -10.01
N GLN A 162 9.68 -16.53 -9.05
CA GLN A 162 9.85 -17.09 -7.69
C GLN A 162 11.18 -16.71 -7.03
N PRO A 163 11.52 -15.40 -6.97
CA PRO A 163 12.81 -14.95 -6.48
C PRO A 163 12.97 -15.31 -5.00
N LYS A 164 14.17 -15.68 -4.59
CA LYS A 164 14.50 -15.85 -3.18
C LYS A 164 14.63 -14.47 -2.52
N PRO A 165 13.89 -14.19 -1.43
CA PRO A 165 14.00 -12.92 -0.77
C PRO A 165 15.34 -12.78 -0.05
N THR A 166 15.91 -11.57 -0.03
CA THR A 166 17.22 -11.26 0.54
C THR A 166 17.09 -10.35 1.76
N ALA A 167 17.93 -10.60 2.78
CA ALA A 167 17.93 -9.79 3.99
C ALA A 167 18.18 -8.30 3.68
N GLN A 168 17.51 -7.43 4.42
CA GLN A 168 17.72 -6.00 4.33
C GLN A 168 19.13 -5.64 4.81
N LYS A 169 19.80 -4.68 4.13
CA LYS A 169 21.14 -4.22 4.47
C LYS A 169 21.10 -2.76 4.90
N GLY A 170 21.90 -2.39 5.90
CA GLY A 170 22.06 -1.02 6.38
C GLY A 170 21.28 -0.73 7.68
N LYS A 171 21.40 0.52 8.16
CA LYS A 171 20.75 0.98 9.39
C LYS A 171 19.26 1.23 9.16
N GLY A 172 18.42 0.60 9.97
CA GLY A 172 16.96 0.81 9.94
C GLY A 172 16.59 2.19 10.50
N VAL A 173 15.60 2.83 9.85
CA VAL A 173 14.92 4.02 10.37
C VAL A 173 13.44 3.68 10.50
N ILE A 174 12.86 3.93 11.68
CA ILE A 174 11.46 3.64 11.96
C ILE A 174 10.64 4.92 11.84
N PHE A 175 9.55 4.86 11.07
CA PHE A 175 8.55 5.91 11.00
C PHE A 175 7.43 5.66 12.02
N ARG A 176 7.08 6.71 12.75
CA ARG A 176 5.94 6.66 13.64
C ARG A 176 4.63 6.77 12.85
N ARG A 177 3.63 5.96 13.22
CA ARG A 177 2.28 6.09 12.66
C ARG A 177 1.69 7.44 13.07
N ARG A 178 1.16 8.16 12.07
CA ARG A 178 0.45 9.43 12.32
C ARG A 178 -0.97 9.17 12.82
N THR A 179 -1.48 10.13 13.57
CA THR A 179 -2.85 10.13 14.08
C THR A 179 -3.68 11.20 13.35
N GLY A 180 -5.01 11.11 13.38
CA GLY A 180 -5.88 12.11 12.77
C GLY A 180 -5.67 13.52 13.33
N ARG A 181 -5.31 13.67 14.61
CA ARG A 181 -5.00 14.98 15.21
C ARG A 181 -3.80 15.67 14.56
N GLU A 182 -2.88 14.91 13.99
CA GLU A 182 -1.71 15.43 13.27
C GLU A 182 -2.05 15.91 11.85
N SER A 183 -3.30 15.83 11.45
CA SER A 183 -3.82 16.42 10.20
C SER A 183 -4.16 17.91 10.33
N LYS A 184 -4.11 18.47 11.55
CA LYS A 184 -4.26 19.91 11.78
C LYS A 184 -3.06 20.66 11.20
N ILE A 185 -3.34 21.65 10.34
CA ILE A 185 -2.31 22.53 9.77
C ILE A 185 -1.79 23.45 10.88
N VAL A 186 -0.50 23.35 11.18
CA VAL A 186 0.15 24.19 12.20
C VAL A 186 1.38 24.86 11.59
N ARG A 187 1.28 26.16 11.34
CA ARG A 187 2.37 27.08 10.94
C ARG A 187 3.31 26.54 9.84
N PRO A 188 2.81 26.24 8.64
CA PRO A 188 3.67 25.90 7.52
C PRO A 188 4.60 27.06 7.20
N LYS A 189 5.87 26.77 6.90
CA LYS A 189 6.90 27.80 6.66
C LYS A 189 6.93 28.30 5.21
N SER A 190 6.25 27.62 4.29
CA SER A 190 6.17 27.97 2.88
C SER A 190 4.91 27.40 2.23
N LEU A 191 4.52 27.93 1.07
CA LEU A 191 3.43 27.38 0.26
C LEU A 191 3.71 25.92 -0.15
N GLY A 192 4.95 25.59 -0.50
CA GLY A 192 5.33 24.21 -0.82
C GLY A 192 5.12 23.25 0.33
N MET A 193 5.45 23.64 1.57
CA MET A 193 5.20 22.81 2.76
C MET A 193 3.70 22.67 3.04
N LEU A 194 2.91 23.71 2.85
CA LEU A 194 1.46 23.66 3.00
C LEU A 194 0.83 22.76 1.93
N TYR A 195 1.26 22.88 0.70
CA TYR A 195 0.83 22.01 -0.40
C TYR A 195 1.15 20.54 -0.12
N ASP A 196 2.38 20.23 0.27
CA ASP A 196 2.80 18.87 0.62
C ASP A 196 1.98 18.32 1.80
N PHE A 197 1.63 19.16 2.78
CA PHE A 197 0.81 18.78 3.91
C PHE A 197 -0.63 18.43 3.50
N ILE A 198 -1.23 19.22 2.60
CA ILE A 198 -2.60 18.96 2.12
C ILE A 198 -2.60 17.69 1.25
N ARG A 199 -1.75 17.64 0.21
CA ARG A 199 -1.75 16.54 -0.75
C ARG A 199 -1.42 15.16 -0.15
N MET A 200 -0.60 15.10 0.91
CA MET A 200 -0.25 13.82 1.56
C MET A 200 -1.40 13.18 2.32
N LEU A 201 -2.45 13.95 2.62
CA LEU A 201 -3.64 13.51 3.34
C LEU A 201 -4.87 13.41 2.43
N ASP A 202 -4.70 13.76 1.15
CA ASP A 202 -5.78 13.80 0.18
C ASP A 202 -5.96 12.43 -0.49
N ALA A 203 -6.65 11.53 0.22
CA ALA A 203 -7.07 10.22 -0.25
C ALA A 203 -8.38 9.82 0.43
N GLU A 204 -9.16 8.97 -0.22
CA GLU A 204 -10.36 8.39 0.37
C GLU A 204 -10.04 7.61 1.66
N GLY A 205 -10.87 7.78 2.69
CA GLY A 205 -10.69 7.11 3.99
C GLY A 205 -9.58 7.68 4.88
N TYR A 206 -8.89 8.75 4.44
CA TYR A 206 -7.88 9.45 5.24
C TYR A 206 -8.42 10.72 5.88
N PRO A 207 -7.98 11.06 7.12
CA PRO A 207 -8.31 12.35 7.73
C PRO A 207 -7.64 13.47 6.94
N ARG A 208 -8.45 14.38 6.38
CA ARG A 208 -8.01 15.51 5.56
C ARG A 208 -7.15 16.49 6.38
N ALA A 209 -6.31 17.27 5.70
CA ALA A 209 -5.66 18.42 6.29
C ALA A 209 -6.71 19.47 6.69
N PHE A 210 -6.62 20.01 7.89
CA PHE A 210 -7.64 20.92 8.40
C PHE A 210 -7.11 22.08 9.24
N ILE A 211 -7.93 23.11 9.38
CA ILE A 211 -7.82 24.14 10.42
C ILE A 211 -9.16 24.31 11.13
N ASP A 212 -9.10 24.70 12.41
CA ASP A 212 -10.26 25.15 13.17
C ASP A 212 -10.14 26.64 13.37
N HIS A 213 -11.18 27.38 12.99
CA HIS A 213 -11.21 28.83 13.15
C HIS A 213 -12.62 29.33 13.36
N SER A 214 -12.79 30.26 14.30
CA SER A 214 -14.06 30.99 14.56
C SER A 214 -15.30 30.08 14.69
N GLY A 215 -15.13 28.89 15.33
CA GLY A 215 -16.25 27.95 15.53
C GLY A 215 -16.53 27.03 14.33
N PHE A 216 -15.67 27.04 13.31
CA PHE A 216 -15.79 26.22 12.12
C PHE A 216 -14.55 25.34 11.93
N HIS A 217 -14.78 24.18 11.31
CA HIS A 217 -13.76 23.23 10.87
C HIS A 217 -13.66 23.31 9.34
N PHE A 218 -12.45 23.52 8.83
CA PHE A 218 -12.16 23.67 7.40
C PHE A 218 -11.25 22.52 6.97
N GLU A 219 -11.75 21.63 6.15
CA GLU A 219 -10.97 20.53 5.56
C GLU A 219 -10.58 20.87 4.13
N PHE A 220 -9.31 20.60 3.78
CA PHE A 220 -8.72 20.90 2.48
C PHE A 220 -8.50 19.64 1.65
N SER A 221 -8.82 19.73 0.36
CA SER A 221 -8.59 18.67 -0.63
C SER A 221 -8.26 19.28 -2.00
N ARG A 222 -7.80 18.45 -2.93
CA ARG A 222 -7.51 18.80 -4.33
C ARG A 222 -6.63 20.07 -4.47
N ALA A 223 -5.60 20.16 -3.64
CA ALA A 223 -4.71 21.29 -3.67
C ALA A 223 -3.85 21.29 -4.95
N ALA A 224 -3.71 22.48 -5.55
CA ALA A 224 -2.81 22.75 -6.65
C ALA A 224 -1.88 23.92 -6.27
N LEU A 225 -0.57 23.72 -6.41
CA LEU A 225 0.43 24.75 -6.14
C LEU A 225 0.71 25.53 -7.42
N HIS A 226 0.52 26.84 -7.35
CA HIS A 226 0.83 27.81 -8.40
C HIS A 226 1.90 28.78 -7.92
N GLU A 227 2.37 29.65 -8.81
CA GLU A 227 3.27 30.72 -8.43
C GLU A 227 2.56 31.71 -7.48
N GLY A 228 3.08 31.81 -6.25
CA GLY A 228 2.56 32.70 -5.23
C GLY A 228 1.26 32.27 -4.53
N GLU A 229 0.61 31.17 -4.92
CA GLU A 229 -0.66 30.74 -4.31
C GLU A 229 -0.87 29.22 -4.30
N ILE A 230 -1.77 28.75 -3.43
CA ILE A 230 -2.38 27.42 -3.49
C ILE A 230 -3.87 27.58 -3.74
N ARG A 231 -4.39 26.86 -4.71
CA ARG A 231 -5.83 26.66 -4.90
C ARG A 231 -6.21 25.29 -4.36
N ALA A 232 -7.30 25.22 -3.60
CA ALA A 232 -7.78 23.98 -3.02
C ALA A 232 -9.29 24.03 -2.82
N ASP A 233 -9.94 22.88 -2.78
CA ASP A 233 -11.31 22.77 -2.32
C ASP A 233 -11.34 22.77 -0.79
N VAL A 234 -12.41 23.36 -0.25
CA VAL A 234 -12.62 23.46 1.19
C VAL A 234 -14.02 22.98 1.56
N THR A 235 -14.08 22.02 2.48
CA THR A 235 -15.33 21.63 3.14
C THR A 235 -15.39 22.31 4.50
N ILE A 236 -16.50 23.01 4.79
CA ILE A 236 -16.68 23.77 6.03
C ILE A 236 -17.81 23.16 6.83
N THR A 237 -17.53 22.80 8.09
CA THR A 237 -18.53 22.31 9.04
C THR A 237 -18.46 23.09 10.35
N CYS A 238 -19.56 23.13 11.11
CA CYS A 238 -19.53 23.71 12.45
C CYS A 238 -18.75 22.80 13.39
N LEU A 239 -17.88 23.38 14.22
CA LEU A 239 -17.35 22.64 15.36
C LEU A 239 -18.51 22.33 16.32
N GLU A 240 -18.75 21.06 16.59
CA GLU A 240 -19.72 20.67 17.61
C GLU A 240 -19.33 21.33 18.94
N LYS A 241 -20.26 22.07 19.53
CA LYS A 241 -20.09 22.52 20.90
C LYS A 241 -20.04 21.26 21.77
N THR A 242 -18.87 20.91 22.29
CA THR A 242 -18.75 19.93 23.36
C THR A 242 -19.77 20.36 24.43
N LYS A 243 -20.83 19.57 24.61
CA LYS A 243 -21.75 19.74 25.74
C LYS A 243 -20.88 19.54 26.98
N SER A 244 -20.61 20.66 27.66
CA SER A 244 -19.98 20.72 28.99
C SER A 244 -20.90 20.10 30.05
#